data_57f685a5b85a4ad744a7bef87500e41a
#
_entry.id   57f685a5b85a4ad744a7bef87500e41a
#
_cell.length_a   1.000
_cell.length_b   1.000
_cell.length_c   1.000
_cell.angle_alpha   90.00
_cell.angle_beta   90.00
_cell.angle_gamma   90.00
#
_symmetry.space_group_name_H-M   'P 1'
#
loop_
_entity.id
_entity.type
_entity.pdbx_description
1 polymer ?
#
loop_
_entity_poly.entity_id
_entity_poly.type
_entity_poly.pdbx_seq_one_letter_code
_entity_poly.pdbx_strand_id
1 'polypeptide(L)'
;MKKIIKIKTDKLFTDITNNVSKFANDWGKSGIVNIYSKHTTFCIWCTENEVLHKTDVRFFLDKMAPRWKNPEGDQQNVKYLHDLISLREEAPIDERINGHSHIRSMFFNSSETIPIENGKLTKTVKNPNYRGI
;
A
#
# COMPACT_ATOMS: atom_id res chain seq x y z
N MET A 1 8.46 14.84 -15.50
CA MET A 1 8.07 15.57 -14.26
C MET A 1 8.14 14.63 -13.06
N LYS A 2 8.56 15.08 -11.89
CA LYS A 2 8.64 14.28 -10.65
C LYS A 2 8.03 15.06 -9.51
N LYS A 3 7.28 14.39 -8.64
CA LYS A 3 6.71 14.94 -7.42
C LYS A 3 6.85 13.95 -6.27
N ILE A 4 7.17 14.46 -5.09
CA ILE A 4 7.16 13.68 -3.85
C ILE A 4 5.91 14.07 -3.07
N ILE A 5 5.10 13.08 -2.71
CA ILE A 5 3.91 13.25 -1.89
C ILE A 5 4.18 12.57 -0.56
N LYS A 6 4.09 13.32 0.53
CA LYS A 6 4.20 12.77 1.89
C LYS A 6 2.80 12.50 2.41
N ILE A 7 2.50 11.25 2.73
CA ILE A 7 1.21 10.81 3.27
C ILE A 7 1.47 10.24 4.66
N LYS A 8 0.85 10.84 5.67
CA LYS A 8 0.82 10.29 7.02
C LYS A 8 -0.54 9.63 7.21
N THR A 9 -0.56 8.34 7.49
CA THR A 9 -1.80 7.58 7.69
C THR A 9 -1.59 6.47 8.70
N ASP A 10 -2.63 6.20 9.50
CA ASP A 10 -2.77 5.05 10.38
C ASP A 10 -3.76 4.00 9.81
N LYS A 11 -4.32 4.28 8.64
CA LYS A 11 -5.32 3.45 7.97
C LYS A 11 -4.67 2.33 7.17
N LEU A 12 -5.34 1.18 7.10
CA LEU A 12 -4.91 0.07 6.25
C LEU A 12 -4.93 0.46 4.76
N PHE A 13 -5.94 1.21 4.34
CA PHE A 13 -6.08 1.72 2.96
C PHE A 13 -6.18 3.23 2.96
N THR A 14 -5.45 3.87 2.07
CA THR A 14 -5.51 5.32 1.85
C THR A 14 -5.64 5.58 0.37
N ASP A 15 -6.75 6.20 -0.05
CA ASP A 15 -6.97 6.58 -1.43
C ASP A 15 -6.12 7.81 -1.78
N ILE A 16 -5.27 7.66 -2.79
CA ILE A 16 -4.39 8.72 -3.32
C ILE A 16 -4.78 9.17 -4.72
N THR A 17 -5.91 8.71 -5.24
CA THR A 17 -6.37 8.98 -6.62
C THR A 17 -6.38 10.49 -6.92
N ASN A 18 -6.90 11.30 -6.01
CA ASN A 18 -6.94 12.76 -6.21
C ASN A 18 -5.54 13.38 -6.29
N ASN A 19 -4.57 12.86 -5.52
CA ASN A 19 -3.19 13.34 -5.56
C ASN A 19 -2.54 13.04 -6.92
N VAL A 20 -2.78 11.85 -7.45
CA VAL A 20 -2.23 11.40 -8.74
C VAL A 20 -2.94 12.12 -9.88
N SER A 21 -4.27 12.27 -9.82
CA SER A 21 -5.06 13.02 -10.82
C SER A 21 -4.62 14.48 -10.90
N LYS A 22 -4.39 15.12 -9.74
CA LYS A 22 -3.86 16.49 -9.75
C LYS A 22 -2.48 16.57 -10.40
N PHE A 23 -1.59 15.62 -10.11
CA PHE A 23 -0.28 15.56 -10.75
C PHE A 23 -0.38 15.40 -12.28
N ALA A 24 -1.27 14.53 -12.76
CA ALA A 24 -1.52 14.33 -14.19
C ALA A 24 -2.07 15.59 -14.86
N ASN A 25 -3.05 16.23 -14.22
CA ASN A 25 -3.63 17.50 -14.71
C ASN A 25 -2.61 18.64 -14.78
N ASP A 26 -1.76 18.78 -13.74
CA ASP A 26 -0.71 19.80 -13.68
C ASP A 26 0.33 19.56 -14.81
N TRP A 27 0.55 18.32 -15.23
CA TRP A 27 1.42 17.98 -16.34
C TRP A 27 0.78 18.25 -17.71
N GLY A 28 -0.53 17.97 -17.85
CA GLY A 28 -1.35 18.33 -19.02
C GLY A 28 -1.07 17.57 -20.31
N LYS A 29 -0.24 16.51 -20.28
CA LYS A 29 0.20 15.76 -21.46
C LYS A 29 -0.28 14.32 -21.40
N SER A 30 -0.15 13.62 -22.55
CA SER A 30 -0.35 12.17 -22.63
C SER A 30 0.96 11.43 -22.36
N GLY A 31 0.86 10.26 -21.73
CA GLY A 31 2.01 9.43 -21.36
C GLY A 31 1.67 8.45 -20.25
N ILE A 32 2.60 8.26 -19.34
CA ILE A 32 2.43 7.38 -18.18
C ILE A 32 2.84 8.09 -16.89
N VAL A 33 2.18 7.78 -15.80
CA VAL A 33 2.63 8.08 -14.44
C VAL A 33 3.03 6.77 -13.76
N ASN A 34 4.24 6.72 -13.22
CA ASN A 34 4.67 5.66 -12.32
C ASN A 34 4.60 6.19 -10.88
N ILE A 35 3.92 5.45 -10.03
CA ILE A 35 3.78 5.75 -8.60
C ILE A 35 4.58 4.71 -7.86
N TYR A 36 5.47 5.14 -6.98
CA TYR A 36 6.36 4.26 -6.23
C TYR A 36 6.35 4.59 -4.75
N SER A 37 6.16 3.56 -3.91
CA SER A 37 6.34 3.65 -2.46
C SER A 37 7.79 3.35 -2.09
N LYS A 38 8.42 4.24 -1.32
CA LYS A 38 9.78 4.03 -0.82
C LYS A 38 9.84 3.21 0.47
N HIS A 39 8.70 2.85 1.02
CA HIS A 39 8.63 2.16 2.31
C HIS A 39 8.33 0.66 2.11
N THR A 40 9.05 -0.19 2.80
CA THR A 40 8.95 -1.66 2.67
C THR A 40 7.64 -2.26 3.19
N THR A 41 6.87 -1.52 3.98
CA THR A 41 5.57 -1.93 4.52
C THR A 41 4.38 -1.20 3.88
N PHE A 42 4.64 -0.36 2.86
CA PHE A 42 3.62 0.33 2.10
C PHE A 42 3.65 -0.10 0.64
N CYS A 43 2.47 -0.35 0.10
CA CYS A 43 2.28 -0.78 -1.27
C CYS A 43 1.41 0.21 -2.02
N ILE A 44 1.51 0.19 -3.34
CA ILE A 44 0.62 0.90 -4.24
C ILE A 44 -0.23 -0.15 -4.95
N TRP A 45 -1.50 0.12 -5.04
CA TRP A 45 -2.44 -0.80 -5.64
C TRP A 45 -3.55 -0.07 -6.40
N CYS A 46 -3.71 -0.41 -7.66
CA CYS A 46 -4.82 0.04 -8.49
C CYS A 46 -5.98 -0.94 -8.35
N THR A 47 -7.05 -0.50 -7.73
CA THR A 47 -8.20 -1.36 -7.46
C THR A 47 -9.49 -0.55 -7.36
N GLU A 48 -10.60 -1.25 -7.27
CA GLU A 48 -11.88 -0.65 -6.97
C GLU A 48 -11.90 -0.02 -5.57
N ASN A 49 -12.27 1.27 -5.49
CA ASN A 49 -12.40 1.97 -4.21
C ASN A 49 -13.79 1.74 -3.61
N GLU A 50 -14.17 0.47 -3.38
CA GLU A 50 -15.46 0.05 -2.85
C GLU A 50 -15.27 -0.53 -1.43
N VAL A 51 -16.25 -0.29 -0.55
CA VAL A 51 -16.15 -0.62 0.88
C VAL A 51 -16.14 -2.13 1.11
N LEU A 52 -17.00 -2.88 0.42
CA LEU A 52 -17.09 -4.34 0.61
C LEU A 52 -15.85 -5.03 0.05
N HIS A 53 -15.38 -4.62 -1.12
CA HIS A 53 -14.13 -5.11 -1.68
C HIS A 53 -12.93 -4.86 -0.74
N LYS A 54 -12.81 -3.66 -0.18
CA LYS A 54 -11.76 -3.37 0.81
C LYS A 54 -11.92 -4.20 2.08
N THR A 55 -13.14 -4.54 2.44
CA THR A 55 -13.43 -5.42 3.59
C THR A 55 -12.98 -6.86 3.31
N ASP A 56 -13.26 -7.38 2.12
CA ASP A 56 -12.80 -8.72 1.69
C ASP A 56 -11.26 -8.79 1.70
N VAL A 57 -10.60 -7.77 1.16
CA VAL A 57 -9.13 -7.69 1.20
C VAL A 57 -8.62 -7.63 2.65
N ARG A 58 -9.29 -6.90 3.54
CA ARG A 58 -8.93 -6.90 4.96
C ARG A 58 -9.05 -8.31 5.55
N PHE A 59 -10.14 -9.01 5.32
CA PHE A 59 -10.33 -10.38 5.82
C PHE A 59 -9.26 -11.32 5.29
N PHE A 60 -8.93 -11.21 4.00
CA PHE A 60 -7.82 -11.96 3.41
C PHE A 60 -6.50 -11.69 4.15
N LEU A 61 -6.14 -10.43 4.32
CA LEU A 61 -4.91 -10.04 4.99
C LEU A 61 -4.89 -10.45 6.47
N ASP A 62 -6.02 -10.36 7.17
CA ASP A 62 -6.13 -10.77 8.57
C ASP A 62 -6.01 -12.29 8.74
N LYS A 63 -6.43 -13.04 7.72
CA LYS A 63 -6.25 -14.50 7.67
C LYS A 63 -4.80 -14.88 7.34
N MET A 64 -4.19 -14.23 6.35
CA MET A 64 -2.85 -14.58 5.86
C MET A 64 -1.73 -14.05 6.75
N ALA A 65 -1.86 -12.81 7.22
CA ALA A 65 -0.87 -12.14 8.07
C ALA A 65 -1.58 -11.29 9.14
N PRO A 66 -2.18 -11.93 10.16
CA PRO A 66 -2.88 -11.22 11.22
C PRO A 66 -1.94 -10.28 11.98
N ARG A 67 -2.47 -9.16 12.45
CA ARG A 67 -1.74 -8.31 13.39
C ARG A 67 -1.42 -9.13 14.63
N TRP A 68 -0.15 -9.11 14.98
CA TRP A 68 0.33 -9.76 16.18
C TRP A 68 1.08 -8.73 17.03
N LYS A 69 0.75 -8.65 18.27
CA LYS A 69 1.57 -7.96 19.27
C LYS A 69 2.21 -9.06 20.10
N ASN A 70 3.50 -9.22 19.93
CA ASN A 70 4.23 -10.09 20.81
C ASN A 70 4.25 -9.46 22.22
N PRO A 71 3.79 -10.15 23.27
CA PRO A 71 4.02 -9.70 24.62
C PRO A 71 5.54 -9.54 24.81
N GLU A 72 5.96 -8.42 25.38
CA GLU A 72 7.37 -8.16 25.65
C GLU A 72 7.99 -9.35 26.41
N GLY A 73 9.04 -9.93 25.84
CA GLY A 73 9.80 -11.02 26.46
C GLY A 73 9.31 -12.45 26.17
N ASP A 74 8.17 -12.66 25.53
CA ASP A 74 7.72 -14.00 25.18
C ASP A 74 8.31 -14.46 23.84
N GLN A 75 9.52 -15.03 23.89
CA GLN A 75 10.18 -15.62 22.72
C GLN A 75 9.54 -16.94 22.25
N GLN A 76 8.68 -17.55 23.05
CA GLN A 76 8.09 -18.87 22.74
C GLN A 76 6.85 -18.75 21.85
N ASN A 77 6.16 -17.60 21.87
CA ASN A 77 4.92 -17.36 21.13
C ASN A 77 5.08 -16.30 20.03
N VAL A 78 6.23 -16.26 19.38
CA VAL A 78 6.49 -15.32 18.29
C VAL A 78 5.84 -15.76 17.02
N LYS A 79 4.95 -14.93 16.46
CA LYS A 79 4.35 -15.19 15.16
C LYS A 79 5.22 -14.77 13.99
N TYR A 80 5.98 -13.67 14.15
CA TYR A 80 6.88 -13.13 13.14
C TYR A 80 8.26 -12.97 13.74
N LEU A 81 9.23 -13.71 13.22
CA LEU A 81 10.63 -13.61 13.68
C LEU A 81 11.20 -12.20 13.54
N HIS A 82 10.70 -11.43 12.57
CA HIS A 82 11.04 -10.02 12.38
C HIS A 82 10.78 -9.16 13.64
N ASP A 83 9.81 -9.55 14.46
CA ASP A 83 9.42 -8.81 15.67
C ASP A 83 10.33 -9.08 16.87
N LEU A 84 11.27 -10.03 16.74
CA LEU A 84 12.35 -10.26 17.72
C LEU A 84 13.49 -9.26 17.52
N ILE A 85 13.22 -7.99 17.82
CA ILE A 85 14.14 -6.88 17.56
C ILE A 85 15.47 -7.07 18.28
N SER A 86 15.45 -7.60 19.52
CA SER A 86 16.64 -7.86 20.34
C SER A 86 17.61 -8.88 19.73
N LEU A 87 17.16 -9.72 18.79
CA LEU A 87 17.99 -10.70 18.09
C LEU A 87 18.54 -10.18 16.76
N ARG A 88 18.21 -8.95 16.36
CA ARG A 88 18.62 -8.34 15.09
C ARG A 88 19.77 -7.37 15.35
N GLU A 89 20.97 -7.73 14.90
CA GLU A 89 22.20 -6.93 15.10
C GLU A 89 22.12 -5.52 14.52
N GLU A 90 21.39 -5.36 13.41
CA GLU A 90 21.27 -4.08 12.66
C GLU A 90 19.89 -3.40 12.84
N ALA A 91 19.09 -3.79 13.84
CA ALA A 91 17.79 -3.16 14.04
C ALA A 91 17.97 -1.71 14.52
N PRO A 92 17.26 -0.72 13.90
CA PRO A 92 17.21 0.63 14.42
C PRO A 92 16.67 0.64 15.87
N ILE A 93 17.13 1.61 16.66
CA ILE A 93 16.75 1.74 18.08
C ILE A 93 15.24 1.98 18.28
N ASP A 94 14.58 2.54 17.25
CA ASP A 94 13.15 2.83 17.21
C ASP A 94 12.35 1.87 16.29
N GLU A 95 12.92 0.70 15.99
CA GLU A 95 12.26 -0.32 15.16
C GLU A 95 10.91 -0.72 15.74
N ARG A 96 9.94 -0.89 14.86
CA ARG A 96 8.57 -1.22 15.25
C ARG A 96 8.28 -2.70 15.09
N ILE A 97 7.41 -3.22 15.94
CA ILE A 97 6.81 -4.54 15.79
C ILE A 97 5.82 -4.51 14.61
N ASN A 98 6.30 -4.88 13.44
CA ASN A 98 5.57 -4.72 12.18
C ASN A 98 5.77 -5.89 11.18
N GLY A 99 6.22 -7.05 11.64
CA GLY A 99 6.46 -8.23 10.81
C GLY A 99 5.24 -8.60 9.95
N HIS A 100 4.03 -8.48 10.50
CA HIS A 100 2.80 -8.67 9.73
C HIS A 100 2.68 -7.70 8.55
N SER A 101 3.17 -6.46 8.67
CA SER A 101 3.09 -5.47 7.59
C SER A 101 4.05 -5.81 6.45
N HIS A 102 5.22 -6.36 6.75
CA HIS A 102 6.15 -6.85 5.74
C HIS A 102 5.55 -8.03 4.96
N ILE A 103 4.91 -8.98 5.65
CA ILE A 103 4.24 -10.11 4.97
C ILE A 103 3.05 -9.62 4.14
N ARG A 104 2.23 -8.70 4.68
CA ARG A 104 1.10 -8.12 3.92
C ARG A 104 1.56 -7.41 2.65
N SER A 105 2.68 -6.73 2.69
CA SER A 105 3.20 -6.01 1.53
C SER A 105 3.63 -6.94 0.39
N MET A 106 3.90 -8.22 0.64
CA MET A 106 4.25 -9.18 -0.41
C MET A 106 3.08 -9.49 -1.36
N PHE A 107 1.84 -9.19 -0.98
CA PHE A 107 0.65 -9.43 -1.81
C PHE A 107 0.35 -8.27 -2.78
N PHE A 108 1.09 -7.18 -2.72
CA PHE A 108 0.85 -5.98 -3.53
C PHE A 108 2.15 -5.45 -4.12
N ASN A 109 2.03 -4.53 -5.07
CA ASN A 109 3.18 -3.93 -5.73
C ASN A 109 3.76 -2.76 -4.92
N SER A 110 5.06 -2.56 -5.01
CA SER A 110 5.71 -1.33 -4.50
C SER A 110 5.50 -0.15 -5.45
N SER A 111 5.09 -0.41 -6.69
CA SER A 111 4.82 0.60 -7.70
C SER A 111 3.68 0.21 -8.63
N GLU A 112 3.00 1.22 -9.16
CA GLU A 112 1.99 1.09 -10.21
C GLU A 112 2.25 2.08 -11.34
N THR A 113 1.93 1.66 -12.56
CA THR A 113 2.04 2.50 -13.75
C THR A 113 0.66 2.68 -14.36
N ILE A 114 0.24 3.94 -14.49
CA ILE A 114 -1.08 4.31 -14.99
C ILE A 114 -0.91 5.18 -16.24
N PRO A 115 -1.60 4.86 -17.35
CA PRO A 115 -1.62 5.72 -18.53
C PRO A 115 -2.31 7.06 -18.24
N ILE A 116 -1.81 8.11 -18.88
CA ILE A 116 -2.38 9.46 -18.85
C ILE A 116 -2.72 9.86 -20.29
N GLU A 117 -3.90 10.41 -20.47
CA GLU A 117 -4.33 10.98 -21.74
C GLU A 117 -4.79 12.42 -21.53
N ASN A 118 -4.11 13.36 -22.21
CA ASN A 118 -4.41 14.79 -22.13
C ASN A 118 -4.52 15.29 -20.67
N GLY A 119 -3.57 14.88 -19.81
CA GLY A 119 -3.54 15.25 -18.39
C GLY A 119 -4.52 14.52 -17.50
N LYS A 120 -5.25 13.52 -18.01
CA LYS A 120 -6.21 12.74 -17.24
C LYS A 120 -5.75 11.29 -17.09
N LEU A 121 -5.92 10.71 -15.92
CA LEU A 121 -5.71 9.27 -15.73
C LEU A 121 -6.71 8.52 -16.62
N THR A 122 -6.22 7.62 -17.44
CA THR A 122 -7.08 6.72 -18.21
C THR A 122 -7.73 5.75 -17.22
N LYS A 123 -9.04 5.92 -17.05
CA LYS A 123 -9.84 4.92 -16.33
C LYS A 123 -9.89 3.68 -17.22
N THR A 124 -9.43 2.57 -16.71
CA THR A 124 -9.65 1.28 -17.36
C THR A 124 -11.12 1.13 -17.67
N VAL A 125 -11.40 0.99 -18.95
CA VAL A 125 -12.68 0.69 -19.61
C VAL A 125 -13.93 0.84 -18.74
N LYS A 126 -14.66 1.92 -18.94
CA LYS A 126 -16.06 1.98 -18.59
C LYS A 126 -16.81 0.94 -19.45
N ASN A 127 -16.92 -0.28 -19.01
CA ASN A 127 -18.07 -1.07 -19.35
C ASN A 127 -19.25 -0.43 -18.58
N PRO A 128 -20.26 0.15 -19.23
CA PRO A 128 -21.40 0.74 -18.54
C PRO A 128 -22.15 -0.26 -17.65
N ASN A 129 -21.88 -1.56 -17.80
CA ASN A 129 -22.38 -2.66 -16.97
C ASN A 129 -21.37 -3.15 -15.92
N TYR A 130 -20.16 -2.63 -15.90
CA TYR A 130 -19.16 -2.87 -14.86
C TYR A 130 -19.03 -1.61 -14.01
N ARG A 131 -19.69 -1.60 -12.88
CA ARG A 131 -19.46 -0.60 -11.83
C ARG A 131 -18.23 -1.03 -11.04
N GLY A 132 -17.08 -0.73 -11.54
CA GLY A 132 -15.86 -0.94 -10.78
C GLY A 132 -14.73 -1.49 -11.63
N ILE A 133 -13.72 -0.76 -11.76
CA ILE A 133 -12.31 -1.07 -11.50
C ILE A 133 -11.69 0.23 -11.07
#